data_09e8c78230d0b71ea1e59ebc6ada1491
#
_entry.id   09e8c78230d0b71ea1e59ebc6ada1491
#
_cell.length_a   1.000
_cell.length_b   1.000
_cell.length_c   1.000
_cell.angle_alpha   90.00
_cell.angle_beta   90.00
_cell.angle_gamma   90.00
#
_symmetry.space_group_name_H-M   'P 1'
#
loop_
_entity.id
_entity.type
_entity.pdbx_description
1 polymer ?
#
loop_
_entity_poly.entity_id
_entity_poly.type
_entity_poly.pdbx_seq_one_letter_code
_entity_poly.pdbx_strand_id
1 'polypeptide(L)'
;DINKLDQIIAGKHTSPAYTMKSFSNTPFLVEESVFSTYDDFKDLLEVCFATDKDDLIASLKDSGLRGRGGAGFPTGMKWEFCKDQEVSTKYVVCNADEGDPGAFSDRYLMEEQPLKVLFGMVICAYIIGSKQGFLYIRGEYPESITITNDSLAKLRELGLLGDNILGTGFDFDMNVVEGQGAYICGEETALIASIEGRRAEVDVRPPFPVVEGLYKKPTVVNNVESLAAVAAIFKLGSEAYKSIGNGRSLGTKLISLDGYFNNPGLYEVDLGTPISFIIDEIGGGFNDDIKALQIGGPLGGIVPVDILKTLTLDFEAFSEGGFLLGHASFVCIPKSFSAVEYAKHLFAFTAHESCGKCFPCRLGSVRGK
;
A
#
# COMPACT_ATOMS: atom_id res chain seq x y z
N ASP A 1 -14.32 -12.78 -17.56
CA ASP A 1 -15.45 -13.58 -18.10
C ASP A 1 -15.04 -14.15 -19.47
N ILE A 2 -14.84 -15.48 -19.53
CA ILE A 2 -14.36 -16.16 -20.74
C ILE A 2 -15.29 -15.91 -21.96
N ASN A 3 -16.59 -15.70 -21.69
CA ASN A 3 -17.58 -15.41 -22.74
C ASN A 3 -17.46 -13.99 -23.33
N LYS A 4 -16.62 -13.13 -22.74
CA LYS A 4 -16.35 -11.77 -23.21
C LYS A 4 -14.94 -11.63 -23.79
N LEU A 5 -14.18 -12.73 -23.87
CA LEU A 5 -12.79 -12.70 -24.32
C LEU A 5 -12.62 -12.04 -25.70
N ASP A 6 -13.50 -12.35 -26.64
CA ASP A 6 -13.47 -11.75 -27.99
C ASP A 6 -13.73 -10.24 -27.96
N GLN A 7 -14.55 -9.76 -27.01
CA GLN A 7 -14.84 -8.34 -26.84
C GLN A 7 -13.65 -7.63 -26.16
N ILE A 8 -12.99 -8.31 -25.22
CA ILE A 8 -11.77 -7.81 -24.55
C ILE A 8 -10.64 -7.69 -25.57
N ILE A 9 -10.40 -8.74 -26.36
CA ILE A 9 -9.38 -8.74 -27.44
C ILE A 9 -9.65 -7.66 -28.49
N ALA A 10 -10.92 -7.42 -28.82
CA ALA A 10 -11.33 -6.39 -29.76
C ALA A 10 -11.31 -4.95 -29.18
N GLY A 11 -10.89 -4.76 -27.91
CA GLY A 11 -10.92 -3.46 -27.23
C GLY A 11 -12.33 -2.87 -27.06
N LYS A 12 -13.36 -3.68 -27.19
CA LYS A 12 -14.78 -3.27 -27.09
C LYS A 12 -15.37 -3.51 -25.70
N HIS A 13 -14.63 -4.15 -24.82
CA HIS A 13 -15.06 -4.39 -23.46
C HIS A 13 -14.54 -3.22 -22.60
N THR A 14 -15.44 -2.40 -22.13
CA THR A 14 -15.17 -1.51 -21.00
C THR A 14 -15.16 -2.39 -19.75
N SER A 15 -14.07 -2.39 -18.99
CA SER A 15 -14.07 -2.99 -17.67
C SER A 15 -15.26 -2.45 -16.89
N PRO A 16 -16.01 -3.29 -16.13
CA PRO A 16 -17.05 -2.77 -15.26
C PRO A 16 -16.39 -1.72 -14.36
N ALA A 17 -16.98 -0.55 -14.28
CA ALA A 17 -16.55 0.45 -13.34
C ALA A 17 -16.61 -0.19 -11.94
N TYR A 18 -15.47 -0.28 -11.25
CA TYR A 18 -15.46 -0.72 -9.88
C TYR A 18 -16.27 0.26 -9.05
N THR A 19 -17.07 -0.24 -8.12
CA THR A 19 -17.65 0.62 -7.12
C THR A 19 -16.51 1.10 -6.22
N MET A 20 -16.31 2.42 -6.18
CA MET A 20 -15.38 3.06 -5.24
C MET A 20 -16.19 3.97 -4.34
N LYS A 21 -16.12 3.72 -3.05
CA LYS A 21 -16.93 4.46 -2.08
C LYS A 21 -16.27 4.49 -0.72
N SER A 22 -16.44 5.60 0.02
CA SER A 22 -16.09 5.65 1.43
C SER A 22 -17.29 5.34 2.29
N PHE A 23 -17.05 4.56 3.34
CA PHE A 23 -17.93 4.36 4.48
C PHE A 23 -17.34 4.98 5.75
N SER A 24 -16.25 5.73 5.63
CA SER A 24 -15.72 6.55 6.70
C SER A 24 -16.53 7.84 6.86
N ASN A 25 -16.68 8.30 8.10
CA ASN A 25 -17.24 9.61 8.39
C ASN A 25 -16.29 10.76 8.01
N THR A 26 -15.01 10.45 7.79
CA THR A 26 -13.97 11.37 7.36
C THR A 26 -13.18 10.72 6.23
N PRO A 27 -13.74 10.68 5.02
CA PRO A 27 -13.09 10.03 3.87
C PRO A 27 -11.84 10.82 3.47
N PHE A 28 -10.74 10.11 3.26
CA PHE A 28 -9.47 10.71 2.88
C PHE A 28 -8.95 10.23 1.53
N LEU A 29 -8.98 8.92 1.35
CA LEU A 29 -8.22 8.28 0.29
C LEU A 29 -8.99 8.28 -1.02
N VAL A 30 -10.30 8.09 -0.96
CA VAL A 30 -11.19 8.09 -2.13
C VAL A 30 -11.89 9.44 -2.38
N GLU A 31 -11.81 10.38 -1.45
CA GLU A 31 -12.48 11.69 -1.55
C GLU A 31 -11.59 12.69 -2.29
N GLU A 32 -12.05 13.16 -3.43
CA GLU A 32 -11.31 14.12 -4.25
C GLU A 32 -11.34 15.55 -3.68
N SER A 33 -12.41 15.91 -2.98
CA SER A 33 -12.60 17.27 -2.47
C SER A 33 -11.57 17.70 -1.42
N VAL A 34 -10.87 16.73 -0.82
CA VAL A 34 -9.91 16.98 0.26
C VAL A 34 -8.55 17.40 -0.27
N PHE A 35 -8.06 16.71 -1.31
CA PHE A 35 -6.73 16.93 -1.88
C PHE A 35 -6.64 16.26 -3.26
N SER A 36 -6.78 17.00 -4.34
CA SER A 36 -6.77 16.45 -5.70
C SER A 36 -6.08 17.32 -6.74
N THR A 37 -5.80 18.57 -6.42
CA THR A 37 -5.25 19.54 -7.37
C THR A 37 -3.77 19.83 -7.09
N TYR A 38 -3.06 20.32 -8.10
CA TYR A 38 -1.68 20.81 -7.92
C TYR A 38 -1.61 22.07 -7.02
N ASP A 39 -2.69 22.85 -6.93
CA ASP A 39 -2.78 23.96 -5.99
C ASP A 39 -2.90 23.45 -4.55
N ASP A 40 -3.73 22.43 -4.28
CA ASP A 40 -3.76 21.78 -2.97
C ASP A 40 -2.39 21.24 -2.57
N PHE A 41 -1.68 20.63 -3.53
CA PHE A 41 -0.33 20.09 -3.32
C PHE A 41 0.63 21.23 -2.90
N LYS A 42 0.62 22.33 -3.66
CA LYS A 42 1.48 23.48 -3.40
C LYS A 42 1.16 24.11 -2.05
N ASP A 43 -0.10 24.42 -1.78
CA ASP A 43 -0.53 25.10 -0.56
C ASP A 43 -0.15 24.29 0.69
N LEU A 44 -0.39 22.97 0.66
CA LEU A 44 -0.03 22.11 1.78
C LEU A 44 1.49 21.96 1.93
N LEU A 45 2.23 21.97 0.82
CA LEU A 45 3.68 21.92 0.83
C LEU A 45 4.29 23.19 1.45
N GLU A 46 3.74 24.37 1.14
CA GLU A 46 4.14 25.64 1.74
C GLU A 46 3.94 25.62 3.26
N VAL A 47 2.82 25.10 3.74
CA VAL A 47 2.55 24.93 5.19
C VAL A 47 3.58 23.99 5.83
N CYS A 48 3.85 22.85 5.21
CA CYS A 48 4.81 21.89 5.73
C CYS A 48 6.24 22.46 5.75
N PHE A 49 6.65 23.19 4.72
CA PHE A 49 8.00 23.78 4.66
C PHE A 49 8.19 24.95 5.64
N ALA A 50 7.10 25.59 6.07
CA ALA A 50 7.12 26.60 7.13
C ALA A 50 7.14 25.97 8.54
N THR A 51 6.93 24.66 8.65
CA THR A 51 6.89 23.93 9.93
C THR A 51 8.23 23.24 10.18
N ASP A 52 8.65 23.20 11.44
CA ASP A 52 9.88 22.48 11.81
C ASP A 52 9.75 20.98 11.54
N LYS A 53 10.83 20.35 11.10
CA LYS A 53 10.84 18.92 10.73
C LYS A 53 10.54 18.00 11.91
N ASP A 54 10.95 18.39 13.12
CA ASP A 54 10.67 17.61 14.32
C ASP A 54 9.20 17.71 14.71
N ASP A 55 8.56 18.87 14.49
CA ASP A 55 7.12 19.04 14.69
C ASP A 55 6.31 18.23 13.66
N LEU A 56 6.76 18.17 12.41
CA LEU A 56 6.13 17.32 11.37
C LEU A 56 6.23 15.82 11.75
N ILE A 57 7.39 15.36 12.20
CA ILE A 57 7.55 13.99 12.70
C ILE A 57 6.68 13.74 13.94
N ALA A 58 6.65 14.66 14.88
CA ALA A 58 5.83 14.55 16.09
C ALA A 58 4.33 14.43 15.71
N SER A 59 3.84 15.25 14.78
CA SER A 59 2.49 15.16 14.26
C SER A 59 2.18 13.82 13.58
N LEU A 60 3.12 13.32 12.77
CA LEU A 60 2.98 12.01 12.12
C LEU A 60 2.99 10.85 13.13
N LYS A 61 3.81 10.93 14.19
CA LYS A 61 3.81 9.94 15.27
C LYS A 61 2.51 10.00 16.08
N ASP A 62 2.04 11.21 16.40
CA ASP A 62 0.81 11.44 17.14
C ASP A 62 -0.43 10.93 16.38
N SER A 63 -0.45 11.02 15.04
CA SER A 63 -1.53 10.47 14.22
C SER A 63 -1.70 8.95 14.37
N GLY A 64 -0.67 8.26 14.86
CA GLY A 64 -0.66 6.80 14.99
C GLY A 64 -0.69 6.05 13.66
N LEU A 65 -0.34 6.69 12.53
CA LEU A 65 -0.30 6.03 11.22
C LEU A 65 0.64 4.83 11.24
N ARG A 66 0.08 3.66 10.94
CA ARG A 66 0.83 2.41 10.74
C ARG A 66 0.88 2.05 9.27
N GLY A 67 1.96 1.40 8.86
CA GLY A 67 2.14 0.94 7.48
C GLY A 67 0.95 0.13 6.95
N ARG A 68 0.45 0.49 5.76
CA ARG A 68 -0.74 -0.11 5.13
C ARG A 68 -0.43 -1.30 4.22
N GLY A 69 0.85 -1.57 3.95
CA GLY A 69 1.28 -2.69 3.12
C GLY A 69 1.33 -4.05 3.83
N GLY A 70 0.80 -4.18 5.07
CA GLY A 70 0.66 -5.43 5.78
C GLY A 70 1.37 -5.54 7.13
N ALA A 71 2.61 -5.06 7.26
CA ALA A 71 3.40 -5.20 8.49
C ALA A 71 2.93 -4.31 9.65
N GLY A 72 2.18 -3.25 9.38
CA GLY A 72 1.63 -2.37 10.40
C GLY A 72 2.66 -1.65 11.28
N PHE A 73 3.91 -1.45 10.81
CA PHE A 73 4.93 -0.73 11.56
C PHE A 73 4.62 0.78 11.61
N PRO A 74 4.82 1.48 12.75
CA PRO A 74 4.52 2.91 12.86
C PRO A 74 5.35 3.76 11.87
N THR A 75 4.66 4.50 10.99
CA THR A 75 5.28 5.24 9.88
C THR A 75 6.18 6.37 10.38
N GLY A 76 5.73 7.14 11.37
CA GLY A 76 6.52 8.23 11.94
C GLY A 76 7.82 7.77 12.61
N MET A 77 7.81 6.61 13.29
CA MET A 77 9.00 6.01 13.86
C MET A 77 9.99 5.55 12.77
N LYS A 78 9.49 4.97 11.68
CA LYS A 78 10.33 4.58 10.54
C LYS A 78 11.06 5.79 9.96
N TRP A 79 10.37 6.91 9.79
CA TRP A 79 10.98 8.14 9.28
C TRP A 79 12.00 8.74 10.24
N GLU A 80 11.68 8.75 11.54
CA GLU A 80 12.60 9.21 12.58
C GLU A 80 13.91 8.41 12.58
N PHE A 81 13.84 7.07 12.55
CA PHE A 81 15.04 6.23 12.51
C PHE A 81 15.92 6.50 11.29
N CYS A 82 15.33 6.81 10.13
CA CYS A 82 16.10 7.20 8.96
C CYS A 82 16.65 8.64 9.08
N LYS A 83 15.85 9.58 9.61
CA LYS A 83 16.27 10.96 9.86
C LYS A 83 17.51 11.02 10.73
N ASP A 84 17.54 10.23 11.81
CA ASP A 84 18.60 10.22 12.82
C ASP A 84 19.92 9.62 12.33
N GLN A 85 19.96 9.03 11.12
CA GLN A 85 21.22 8.57 10.56
C GLN A 85 22.07 9.76 10.12
N GLU A 86 23.28 9.89 10.69
CA GLU A 86 24.23 10.99 10.41
C GLU A 86 24.98 10.78 9.08
N VAL A 87 24.26 10.78 7.97
CA VAL A 87 24.80 10.64 6.61
C VAL A 87 24.12 11.63 5.65
N SER A 88 24.87 12.08 4.65
CA SER A 88 24.41 13.09 3.69
C SER A 88 23.48 12.54 2.60
N THR A 89 23.50 11.23 2.38
CA THR A 89 22.70 10.60 1.33
C THR A 89 21.69 9.65 1.94
N LYS A 90 20.41 9.88 1.64
CA LYS A 90 19.28 9.05 2.06
C LYS A 90 18.31 8.90 0.90
N TYR A 91 17.48 7.87 0.92
CA TYR A 91 16.52 7.60 -0.15
C TYR A 91 15.10 7.44 0.40
N VAL A 92 14.12 7.79 -0.45
CA VAL A 92 12.70 7.49 -0.24
C VAL A 92 12.26 6.55 -1.35
N VAL A 93 11.61 5.46 -0.97
CA VAL A 93 11.08 4.48 -1.91
C VAL A 93 9.60 4.24 -1.64
N CYS A 94 8.79 4.44 -2.66
CA CYS A 94 7.40 4.00 -2.69
C CYS A 94 7.36 2.55 -3.17
N ASN A 95 6.87 1.66 -2.34
CA ASN A 95 6.60 0.27 -2.72
C ASN A 95 5.19 0.19 -3.31
N ALA A 96 5.13 0.14 -4.63
CA ALA A 96 3.93 -0.03 -5.43
C ALA A 96 3.92 -1.38 -6.18
N ASP A 97 4.59 -2.39 -5.61
CA ASP A 97 4.54 -3.78 -6.06
C ASP A 97 3.38 -4.52 -5.38
N GLU A 98 2.15 -4.16 -5.75
CA GLU A 98 0.91 -4.74 -5.23
C GLU A 98 0.68 -6.13 -5.83
N GLY A 99 1.42 -7.11 -5.31
CA GLY A 99 1.46 -8.48 -5.84
C GLY A 99 0.37 -9.41 -5.33
N ASP A 100 -0.35 -9.05 -4.26
CA ASP A 100 -1.37 -9.91 -3.65
C ASP A 100 -2.58 -10.08 -4.59
N PRO A 101 -2.96 -11.31 -4.96
CA PRO A 101 -4.18 -11.56 -5.72
C PRO A 101 -5.42 -10.98 -5.03
N GLY A 102 -6.22 -10.24 -5.79
CA GLY A 102 -7.41 -9.56 -5.28
C GLY A 102 -7.17 -8.18 -4.66
N ALA A 103 -5.91 -7.75 -4.50
CA ALA A 103 -5.57 -6.40 -4.10
C ALA A 103 -5.46 -5.47 -5.32
N PHE A 104 -6.04 -4.26 -5.22
CA PHE A 104 -5.95 -3.21 -6.26
C PHE A 104 -6.12 -1.79 -5.69
N SER A 105 -5.89 -1.63 -4.40
CA SER A 105 -5.99 -0.33 -3.73
C SER A 105 -4.83 0.60 -4.06
N ASP A 106 -3.62 0.08 -4.18
CA ASP A 106 -2.44 0.86 -4.56
C ASP A 106 -2.55 1.31 -6.02
N ARG A 107 -3.02 0.42 -6.90
CA ARG A 107 -3.34 0.76 -8.29
C ARG A 107 -4.30 1.95 -8.37
N TYR A 108 -5.42 1.88 -7.64
CA TYR A 108 -6.40 2.97 -7.59
C TYR A 108 -5.77 4.29 -7.15
N LEU A 109 -4.99 4.28 -6.07
CA LEU A 109 -4.35 5.49 -5.56
C LEU A 109 -3.37 6.11 -6.56
N MET A 110 -2.63 5.28 -7.30
CA MET A 110 -1.71 5.77 -8.32
C MET A 110 -2.42 6.28 -9.58
N GLU A 111 -3.58 5.76 -9.93
CA GLU A 111 -4.33 6.15 -11.13
C GLU A 111 -5.28 7.31 -10.86
N GLU A 112 -5.99 7.32 -9.74
CA GLU A 112 -7.04 8.30 -9.45
C GLU A 112 -6.59 9.38 -8.42
N GLN A 113 -5.62 9.06 -7.55
CA GLN A 113 -5.18 9.94 -6.47
C GLN A 113 -3.64 10.09 -6.41
N PRO A 114 -2.93 10.20 -7.56
CA PRO A 114 -1.46 10.17 -7.59
C PRO A 114 -0.83 11.28 -6.73
N LEU A 115 -1.43 12.46 -6.69
CA LEU A 115 -0.89 13.59 -5.95
C LEU A 115 -0.80 13.33 -4.44
N LYS A 116 -1.72 12.55 -3.85
CA LYS A 116 -1.65 12.17 -2.42
C LYS A 116 -0.40 11.34 -2.13
N VAL A 117 -0.09 10.38 -3.01
CA VAL A 117 1.07 9.50 -2.91
C VAL A 117 2.37 10.30 -3.06
N LEU A 118 2.45 11.11 -4.13
CA LEU A 118 3.63 11.91 -4.45
C LEU A 118 3.90 12.96 -3.35
N PHE A 119 2.85 13.57 -2.79
CA PHE A 119 2.98 14.48 -1.65
C PHE A 119 3.62 13.79 -0.45
N GLY A 120 3.15 12.59 -0.09
CA GLY A 120 3.72 11.80 1.00
C GLY A 120 5.21 11.52 0.80
N MET A 121 5.65 11.27 -0.44
CA MET A 121 7.06 11.08 -0.76
C MET A 121 7.88 12.35 -0.60
N VAL A 122 7.37 13.50 -1.09
CA VAL A 122 8.07 14.81 -0.97
C VAL A 122 8.25 15.18 0.51
N ILE A 123 7.20 15.03 1.32
CA ILE A 123 7.29 15.35 2.75
C ILE A 123 8.20 14.37 3.50
N CYS A 124 8.16 13.08 3.16
CA CYS A 124 9.12 12.13 3.70
C CYS A 124 10.55 12.56 3.41
N ALA A 125 10.85 12.91 2.16
CA ALA A 125 12.17 13.36 1.72
C ALA A 125 12.60 14.67 2.43
N TYR A 126 11.70 15.63 2.57
CA TYR A 126 11.95 16.87 3.30
C TYR A 126 12.36 16.60 4.75
N ILE A 127 11.58 15.77 5.43
CA ILE A 127 11.81 15.44 6.85
C ILE A 127 13.13 14.70 7.05
N ILE A 128 13.41 13.66 6.25
CA ILE A 128 14.63 12.84 6.44
C ILE A 128 15.88 13.46 5.80
N GLY A 129 15.74 14.51 4.98
CA GLY A 129 16.84 15.14 4.25
C GLY A 129 17.29 14.34 3.03
N SER A 130 16.37 13.65 2.34
CA SER A 130 16.65 12.94 1.08
C SER A 130 16.55 13.90 -0.11
N LYS A 131 17.38 13.66 -1.14
CA LYS A 131 17.32 14.38 -2.42
C LYS A 131 16.78 13.53 -3.56
N GLN A 132 16.54 12.24 -3.34
CA GLN A 132 16.14 11.32 -4.39
C GLN A 132 15.12 10.29 -3.91
N GLY A 133 14.07 10.08 -4.72
CA GLY A 133 13.04 9.10 -4.51
C GLY A 133 12.83 8.16 -5.68
N PHE A 134 12.26 6.98 -5.40
CA PHE A 134 11.91 5.99 -6.40
C PHE A 134 10.50 5.46 -6.14
N LEU A 135 9.68 5.40 -7.20
CA LEU A 135 8.41 4.67 -7.18
C LEU A 135 8.62 3.35 -7.88
N TYR A 136 8.65 2.26 -7.13
CA TYR A 136 8.76 0.92 -7.70
C TYR A 136 7.35 0.42 -8.01
N ILE A 137 6.97 0.49 -9.28
CA ILE A 137 5.63 0.11 -9.77
C ILE A 137 5.75 -1.18 -10.56
N ARG A 138 4.90 -2.16 -10.27
CA ARG A 138 4.88 -3.42 -11.02
C ARG A 138 4.54 -3.19 -12.50
N GLY A 139 5.22 -3.91 -13.40
CA GLY A 139 5.05 -3.76 -14.86
C GLY A 139 3.66 -4.12 -15.38
N GLU A 140 2.84 -4.81 -14.57
CA GLU A 140 1.45 -5.13 -14.92
C GLU A 140 0.49 -3.93 -14.75
N TYR A 141 0.98 -2.77 -14.27
CA TYR A 141 0.21 -1.54 -14.09
C TYR A 141 0.69 -0.41 -15.05
N PRO A 142 0.61 -0.60 -16.38
CA PRO A 142 1.12 0.39 -17.34
C PRO A 142 0.42 1.75 -17.26
N GLU A 143 -0.89 1.76 -16.91
CA GLU A 143 -1.64 3.00 -16.70
C GLU A 143 -1.10 3.76 -15.48
N SER A 144 -0.86 3.09 -14.36
CA SER A 144 -0.28 3.68 -13.16
C SER A 144 1.11 4.27 -13.45
N ILE A 145 1.95 3.58 -14.24
CA ILE A 145 3.27 4.06 -14.66
C ILE A 145 3.13 5.34 -15.49
N THR A 146 2.22 5.37 -16.45
CA THR A 146 1.98 6.52 -17.33
C THR A 146 1.50 7.73 -16.52
N ILE A 147 0.43 7.57 -15.74
CA ILE A 147 -0.16 8.65 -14.94
C ILE A 147 0.84 9.20 -13.91
N THR A 148 1.62 8.31 -13.28
CA THR A 148 2.67 8.74 -12.34
C THR A 148 3.73 9.57 -13.05
N ASN A 149 4.24 9.14 -14.20
CA ASN A 149 5.23 9.90 -14.97
C ASN A 149 4.72 11.26 -15.43
N ASP A 150 3.47 11.33 -15.90
CA ASP A 150 2.82 12.59 -16.30
C ASP A 150 2.69 13.54 -15.10
N SER A 151 2.31 13.00 -13.93
CA SER A 151 2.21 13.77 -12.69
C SER A 151 3.57 14.31 -12.24
N LEU A 152 4.62 13.49 -12.31
CA LEU A 152 6.00 13.92 -12.01
C LEU A 152 6.47 15.02 -12.96
N ALA A 153 6.21 14.87 -14.26
CA ALA A 153 6.55 15.90 -15.26
C ALA A 153 5.86 17.21 -14.94
N LYS A 154 4.57 17.17 -14.57
CA LYS A 154 3.80 18.36 -14.21
C LYS A 154 4.28 19.01 -12.91
N LEU A 155 4.63 18.24 -11.88
CA LEU A 155 5.22 18.77 -10.65
C LEU A 155 6.56 19.47 -10.90
N ARG A 156 7.40 18.93 -11.80
CA ARG A 156 8.66 19.59 -12.22
C ARG A 156 8.40 20.90 -12.95
N GLU A 157 7.45 20.92 -13.89
CA GLU A 157 7.04 22.14 -14.61
C GLU A 157 6.59 23.24 -13.64
N LEU A 158 5.88 22.87 -12.57
CA LEU A 158 5.36 23.80 -11.57
C LEU A 158 6.39 24.19 -10.48
N GLY A 159 7.62 23.64 -10.53
CA GLY A 159 8.64 23.89 -9.50
C GLY A 159 8.32 23.28 -8.13
N LEU A 160 7.47 22.25 -8.11
CA LEU A 160 7.08 21.50 -6.92
C LEU A 160 7.90 20.22 -6.76
N LEU A 161 8.80 19.96 -7.71
CA LEU A 161 9.77 18.86 -7.72
C LEU A 161 11.02 19.32 -8.47
N GLY A 162 12.20 18.82 -8.09
CA GLY A 162 13.49 19.19 -8.66
C GLY A 162 14.34 20.05 -7.72
N ASP A 163 15.01 21.06 -8.26
CA ASP A 163 15.91 21.93 -7.51
C ASP A 163 15.16 23.09 -6.85
N ASN A 164 15.58 23.44 -5.63
CA ASN A 164 15.11 24.62 -4.90
C ASN A 164 13.57 24.76 -4.84
N ILE A 165 12.89 23.70 -4.48
CA ILE A 165 11.42 23.63 -4.44
C ILE A 165 10.86 24.80 -3.64
N LEU A 166 9.94 25.57 -4.24
CA LEU A 166 9.32 26.77 -3.67
C LEU A 166 10.30 27.82 -3.12
N GLY A 167 11.54 27.82 -3.60
CA GLY A 167 12.57 28.77 -3.15
C GLY A 167 13.15 28.51 -1.76
N THR A 168 12.93 27.33 -1.20
CA THR A 168 13.32 26.97 0.17
C THR A 168 14.75 26.43 0.31
N GLY A 169 15.45 26.20 -0.81
CA GLY A 169 16.76 25.54 -0.83
C GLY A 169 16.68 24.01 -0.70
N PHE A 170 15.49 23.45 -0.67
CA PHE A 170 15.27 22.00 -0.67
C PHE A 170 15.24 21.47 -2.10
N ASP A 171 16.08 20.46 -2.37
CA ASP A 171 16.14 19.75 -3.63
C ASP A 171 15.61 18.34 -3.43
N PHE A 172 14.67 17.91 -4.29
CA PHE A 172 14.20 16.54 -4.30
C PHE A 172 13.59 16.19 -5.66
N ASP A 173 14.01 15.06 -6.23
CA ASP A 173 13.39 14.52 -7.45
C ASP A 173 13.09 13.04 -7.31
N MET A 174 12.15 12.55 -8.12
CA MET A 174 11.66 11.17 -8.10
C MET A 174 11.64 10.56 -9.49
N ASN A 175 11.88 9.24 -9.55
CA ASN A 175 11.79 8.47 -10.79
C ASN A 175 10.97 7.20 -10.58
N VAL A 176 10.24 6.81 -11.62
CA VAL A 176 9.56 5.52 -11.67
C VAL A 176 10.56 4.43 -12.02
N VAL A 177 10.52 3.33 -11.29
CA VAL A 177 11.22 2.08 -11.61
C VAL A 177 10.17 1.02 -11.90
N GLU A 178 10.17 0.49 -13.11
CA GLU A 178 9.24 -0.55 -13.53
C GLU A 178 9.71 -1.92 -13.03
N GLY A 179 8.86 -2.58 -12.23
CA GLY A 179 9.08 -3.95 -11.76
C GLY A 179 8.83 -4.97 -12.86
N GLN A 180 9.48 -6.12 -12.77
CA GLN A 180 9.41 -7.18 -13.79
C GLN A 180 8.44 -8.32 -13.42
N GLY A 181 7.45 -8.05 -12.56
CA GLY A 181 6.36 -8.99 -12.24
C GLY A 181 6.72 -10.07 -11.21
N ALA A 182 7.75 -9.89 -10.40
CA ALA A 182 8.11 -10.84 -9.34
C ALA A 182 7.42 -10.47 -8.03
N TYR A 183 6.53 -11.32 -7.51
CA TYR A 183 5.82 -11.12 -6.24
C TYR A 183 6.74 -10.78 -5.06
N ILE A 184 7.94 -11.40 -5.03
CA ILE A 184 8.91 -11.17 -3.95
C ILE A 184 9.39 -9.71 -3.88
N CYS A 185 9.27 -8.92 -4.96
CA CYS A 185 9.63 -7.51 -4.98
C CYS A 185 8.70 -6.63 -4.11
N GLY A 186 7.57 -7.16 -3.62
CA GLY A 186 6.78 -6.54 -2.57
C GLY A 186 7.48 -6.53 -1.20
N GLU A 187 8.47 -7.41 -0.97
CA GLU A 187 9.31 -7.39 0.21
C GLU A 187 10.42 -6.34 0.08
N GLU A 188 10.56 -5.46 1.09
CA GLU A 188 11.37 -4.23 0.99
C GLU A 188 12.83 -4.45 0.61
N THR A 189 13.47 -5.56 1.05
CA THR A 189 14.88 -5.84 0.74
C THR A 189 15.05 -6.41 -0.66
N ALA A 190 14.12 -7.23 -1.12
CA ALA A 190 14.10 -7.75 -2.49
C ALA A 190 13.80 -6.63 -3.50
N LEU A 191 12.91 -5.69 -3.14
CA LEU A 191 12.64 -4.48 -3.91
C LEU A 191 13.89 -3.63 -4.08
N ILE A 192 14.63 -3.38 -2.98
CA ILE A 192 15.90 -2.64 -3.00
C ILE A 192 16.90 -3.34 -3.92
N ALA A 193 17.05 -4.67 -3.79
CA ALA A 193 17.94 -5.44 -4.66
C ALA A 193 17.56 -5.30 -6.14
N SER A 194 16.26 -5.26 -6.45
CA SER A 194 15.76 -5.06 -7.82
C SER A 194 16.08 -3.66 -8.36
N ILE A 195 15.89 -2.60 -7.57
CA ILE A 195 16.27 -1.23 -7.97
C ILE A 195 17.78 -1.14 -8.25
N GLU A 196 18.59 -1.84 -7.48
CA GLU A 196 20.06 -1.92 -7.68
C GLU A 196 20.49 -2.75 -8.89
N GLY A 197 19.55 -3.35 -9.63
CA GLY A 197 19.84 -4.22 -10.77
C GLY A 197 20.38 -5.59 -10.36
N ARG A 198 20.27 -5.95 -9.09
CA ARG A 198 20.58 -7.29 -8.57
C ARG A 198 19.36 -8.21 -8.69
N ARG A 199 19.62 -9.53 -8.57
CA ARG A 199 18.51 -10.48 -8.41
C ARG A 199 17.68 -10.11 -7.19
N ALA A 200 16.35 -10.08 -7.35
CA ALA A 200 15.42 -9.80 -6.28
C ALA A 200 15.39 -10.96 -5.26
N GLU A 201 16.18 -10.83 -4.22
CA GLU A 201 16.28 -11.79 -3.12
C GLU A 201 16.17 -11.02 -1.80
N VAL A 202 15.55 -11.65 -0.79
CA VAL A 202 15.46 -11.07 0.55
C VAL A 202 16.85 -10.98 1.20
N ASP A 203 17.11 -9.89 1.91
CA ASP A 203 18.32 -9.77 2.72
C ASP A 203 18.00 -9.98 4.22
N VAL A 204 19.02 -10.44 4.96
CA VAL A 204 18.90 -10.67 6.40
C VAL A 204 18.85 -9.33 7.14
N ARG A 205 17.93 -9.19 8.07
CA ARG A 205 17.83 -8.03 8.95
C ARG A 205 18.15 -8.42 10.39
N PRO A 206 18.85 -7.62 11.22
CA PRO A 206 19.45 -6.31 10.92
C PRO A 206 20.68 -6.41 10.00
N PRO A 207 21.11 -5.28 9.35
CA PRO A 207 20.55 -3.92 9.45
C PRO A 207 19.19 -3.80 8.73
N PHE A 208 18.32 -2.91 9.24
CA PHE A 208 17.07 -2.55 8.57
C PHE A 208 17.34 -1.49 7.49
N PRO A 209 16.48 -1.38 6.43
CA PRO A 209 16.67 -0.41 5.35
C PRO A 209 16.82 1.04 5.82
N VAL A 210 16.19 1.42 6.92
CA VAL A 210 16.34 2.77 7.52
C VAL A 210 17.75 3.07 8.01
N VAL A 211 18.59 2.05 8.15
CA VAL A 211 20.02 2.16 8.50
C VAL A 211 20.90 1.88 7.28
N GLU A 212 20.64 0.76 6.58
CA GLU A 212 21.39 0.32 5.41
C GLU A 212 20.43 -0.31 4.37
N GLY A 213 19.93 0.51 3.46
CA GLY A 213 19.00 0.13 2.38
C GLY A 213 19.63 0.31 1.00
N LEU A 214 18.97 1.09 0.14
CA LEU A 214 19.37 1.30 -1.26
C LEU A 214 20.80 1.85 -1.36
N TYR A 215 21.64 1.18 -2.14
CA TYR A 215 23.07 1.47 -2.28
C TYR A 215 23.79 1.60 -0.92
N LYS A 216 23.36 0.81 0.05
CA LYS A 216 23.86 0.81 1.42
C LYS A 216 23.73 2.17 2.12
N LYS A 217 22.68 2.91 1.79
CA LYS A 217 22.33 4.18 2.43
C LYS A 217 20.99 4.06 3.16
N PRO A 218 20.77 4.85 4.22
CA PRO A 218 19.49 4.88 4.89
C PRO A 218 18.33 5.12 3.91
N THR A 219 17.34 4.27 3.97
CA THR A 219 16.23 4.28 3.01
C THR A 219 14.91 4.08 3.73
N VAL A 220 13.96 4.98 3.52
CA VAL A 220 12.58 4.76 3.91
C VAL A 220 11.86 4.06 2.76
N VAL A 221 11.33 2.87 3.03
CA VAL A 221 10.42 2.17 2.11
C VAL A 221 9.02 2.20 2.70
N ASN A 222 8.07 2.82 2.01
CA ASN A 222 6.65 2.86 2.40
C ASN A 222 5.75 2.38 1.27
N ASN A 223 4.65 1.72 1.66
CA ASN A 223 3.58 1.37 0.74
C ASN A 223 2.80 2.61 0.26
N VAL A 224 2.16 2.53 -0.89
CA VAL A 224 1.39 3.59 -1.56
C VAL A 224 0.33 4.20 -0.65
N GLU A 225 -0.54 3.37 -0.04
CA GLU A 225 -1.61 3.86 0.84
C GLU A 225 -1.07 4.56 2.09
N SER A 226 0.07 4.10 2.64
CA SER A 226 0.73 4.78 3.76
C SER A 226 1.19 6.18 3.38
N LEU A 227 1.73 6.37 2.18
CA LEU A 227 2.16 7.68 1.68
C LEU A 227 0.97 8.59 1.38
N ALA A 228 -0.10 8.06 0.78
CA ALA A 228 -1.32 8.81 0.52
C ALA A 228 -1.98 9.32 1.83
N ALA A 229 -1.97 8.50 2.89
CA ALA A 229 -2.49 8.90 4.20
C ALA A 229 -1.73 10.07 4.84
N VAL A 230 -0.46 10.27 4.49
CA VAL A 230 0.33 11.42 4.98
C VAL A 230 -0.28 12.75 4.53
N ALA A 231 -0.73 12.86 3.28
CA ALA A 231 -1.39 14.06 2.77
C ALA A 231 -2.63 14.41 3.60
N ALA A 232 -3.42 13.39 3.94
CA ALA A 232 -4.60 13.55 4.77
C ALA A 232 -4.26 14.03 6.19
N ILE A 233 -3.25 13.43 6.82
CA ILE A 233 -2.82 13.78 8.18
C ILE A 233 -2.38 15.24 8.26
N PHE A 234 -1.57 15.72 7.30
CA PHE A 234 -1.13 17.10 7.30
C PHE A 234 -2.20 18.10 6.83
N LYS A 235 -3.15 17.68 6.01
CA LYS A 235 -4.29 18.53 5.60
C LYS A 235 -5.33 18.71 6.73
N LEU A 236 -5.66 17.66 7.46
CA LEU A 236 -6.75 17.65 8.44
C LEU A 236 -6.28 17.69 9.90
N GLY A 237 -5.00 17.43 10.14
CA GLY A 237 -4.38 17.36 11.45
C GLY A 237 -4.38 15.94 12.05
N SER A 238 -3.36 15.66 12.87
CA SER A 238 -3.18 14.35 13.53
C SER A 238 -4.35 13.98 14.44
N GLU A 239 -4.96 14.95 15.14
CA GLU A 239 -6.12 14.74 16.02
C GLU A 239 -7.34 14.21 15.24
N ALA A 240 -7.63 14.79 14.06
CA ALA A 240 -8.71 14.32 13.21
C ALA A 240 -8.46 12.88 12.73
N TYR A 241 -7.23 12.56 12.35
CA TYR A 241 -6.87 11.22 11.89
C TYR A 241 -6.95 10.18 13.01
N LYS A 242 -6.40 10.47 14.18
CA LYS A 242 -6.40 9.53 15.31
C LYS A 242 -7.77 9.36 15.99
N SER A 243 -8.72 10.27 15.71
CA SER A 243 -10.11 10.11 16.18
C SER A 243 -10.85 8.99 15.45
N ILE A 244 -10.29 8.49 14.34
CA ILE A 244 -10.81 7.39 13.54
C ILE A 244 -10.05 6.12 13.91
N GLY A 245 -10.77 5.01 14.03
CA GLY A 245 -10.17 3.71 14.29
C GLY A 245 -10.42 3.18 15.69
N ASN A 246 -9.68 2.14 16.07
CA ASN A 246 -9.80 1.45 17.35
C ASN A 246 -8.43 1.12 17.96
N GLY A 247 -8.26 1.41 19.24
CA GLY A 247 -7.05 1.06 19.98
C GLY A 247 -5.77 1.66 19.38
N ARG A 248 -4.88 0.82 18.83
CA ARG A 248 -3.66 1.23 18.15
C ARG A 248 -3.77 1.20 16.61
N SER A 249 -4.90 0.76 16.09
CA SER A 249 -5.21 0.74 14.68
C SER A 249 -6.06 1.95 14.32
N LEU A 250 -5.40 3.05 13.93
CA LEU A 250 -6.00 4.37 13.72
C LEU A 250 -6.08 4.74 12.23
N GLY A 251 -7.02 5.63 11.92
CA GLY A 251 -7.31 6.09 10.57
C GLY A 251 -8.16 5.13 9.76
N THR A 252 -8.17 5.32 8.44
CA THR A 252 -8.91 4.49 7.50
C THR A 252 -8.03 3.41 6.87
N LYS A 253 -8.67 2.45 6.20
CA LYS A 253 -8.04 1.41 5.38
C LYS A 253 -8.83 1.20 4.09
N LEU A 254 -8.13 1.12 2.99
CA LEU A 254 -8.72 0.64 1.73
C LEU A 254 -8.84 -0.88 1.75
N ILE A 255 -10.02 -1.38 1.43
CA ILE A 255 -10.30 -2.81 1.31
C ILE A 255 -10.78 -3.14 -0.10
N SER A 256 -10.34 -4.28 -0.61
CA SER A 256 -10.74 -4.79 -1.93
C SER A 256 -11.67 -5.99 -1.75
N LEU A 257 -12.89 -5.92 -2.26
CA LEU A 257 -13.88 -7.01 -2.24
C LEU A 257 -13.98 -7.65 -3.62
N ASP A 258 -13.83 -8.97 -3.70
CA ASP A 258 -13.86 -9.71 -4.96
C ASP A 258 -15.25 -9.89 -5.55
N GLY A 259 -15.34 -10.55 -6.72
CA GLY A 259 -16.58 -10.75 -7.47
C GLY A 259 -17.61 -11.71 -6.86
N TYR A 260 -17.30 -12.34 -5.71
CA TYR A 260 -18.25 -13.15 -4.95
C TYR A 260 -19.08 -12.35 -3.94
N PHE A 261 -18.75 -11.08 -3.74
CA PHE A 261 -19.64 -10.15 -3.04
C PHE A 261 -20.72 -9.65 -4.02
N ASN A 262 -21.92 -9.34 -3.50
CA ASN A 262 -22.95 -8.70 -4.31
C ASN A 262 -22.54 -7.29 -4.76
N ASN A 263 -21.75 -6.59 -3.94
CA ASN A 263 -21.16 -5.30 -4.24
C ASN A 263 -19.63 -5.42 -4.26
N PRO A 264 -19.02 -5.96 -5.33
CA PRO A 264 -17.58 -6.00 -5.44
C PRO A 264 -17.00 -4.59 -5.66
N GLY A 265 -15.79 -4.33 -5.17
CA GLY A 265 -15.18 -3.02 -5.39
C GLY A 265 -14.10 -2.67 -4.39
N LEU A 266 -13.72 -1.40 -4.38
CA LEU A 266 -12.77 -0.79 -3.47
C LEU A 266 -13.50 0.14 -2.50
N TYR A 267 -13.26 -0.04 -1.22
CA TYR A 267 -13.93 0.74 -0.19
C TYR A 267 -12.95 1.29 0.83
N GLU A 268 -13.12 2.57 1.17
CA GLU A 268 -12.44 3.16 2.32
C GLU A 268 -13.31 2.98 3.56
N VAL A 269 -12.76 2.37 4.59
CA VAL A 269 -13.45 2.09 5.86
C VAL A 269 -12.58 2.46 7.04
N ASP A 270 -13.20 2.79 8.17
CA ASP A 270 -12.48 3.06 9.40
C ASP A 270 -11.86 1.76 9.95
N LEU A 271 -10.61 1.81 10.40
CA LEU A 271 -10.05 0.70 11.16
C LEU A 271 -10.87 0.47 12.43
N GLY A 272 -11.08 -0.79 12.81
CA GLY A 272 -12.01 -1.17 13.87
C GLY A 272 -13.44 -1.48 13.38
N THR A 273 -13.75 -1.27 12.10
CA THR A 273 -15.06 -1.65 11.53
C THR A 273 -15.28 -3.16 11.67
N PRO A 274 -16.44 -3.61 12.20
CA PRO A 274 -16.77 -5.04 12.28
C PRO A 274 -16.74 -5.69 10.88
N ILE A 275 -16.10 -6.84 10.75
CA ILE A 275 -16.05 -7.56 9.47
C ILE A 275 -17.45 -8.04 9.05
N SER A 276 -18.35 -8.32 10.01
CA SER A 276 -19.75 -8.60 9.68
C SER A 276 -20.41 -7.44 8.93
N PHE A 277 -20.16 -6.18 9.34
CA PHE A 277 -20.66 -5.00 8.64
C PHE A 277 -20.06 -4.88 7.23
N ILE A 278 -18.77 -5.17 7.08
CA ILE A 278 -18.11 -5.17 5.75
C ILE A 278 -18.76 -6.21 4.84
N ILE A 279 -19.00 -7.42 5.34
CA ILE A 279 -19.61 -8.49 4.53
C ILE A 279 -21.08 -8.18 4.22
N ASP A 280 -21.87 -7.86 5.23
CA ASP A 280 -23.32 -7.83 5.11
C ASP A 280 -23.83 -6.50 4.51
N GLU A 281 -23.25 -5.35 4.93
CA GLU A 281 -23.74 -4.02 4.53
C GLU A 281 -22.93 -3.44 3.35
N ILE A 282 -21.60 -3.45 3.42
CA ILE A 282 -20.76 -2.89 2.36
C ILE A 282 -20.77 -3.83 1.14
N GLY A 283 -20.40 -5.08 1.35
CA GLY A 283 -20.37 -6.11 0.34
C GLY A 283 -21.75 -6.60 -0.12
N GLY A 284 -22.81 -6.28 0.67
CA GLY A 284 -24.19 -6.72 0.38
C GLY A 284 -24.41 -8.22 0.52
N GLY A 285 -23.55 -8.90 1.29
CA GLY A 285 -23.51 -10.37 1.37
C GLY A 285 -22.82 -11.01 0.17
N PHE A 286 -22.89 -12.33 0.11
CA PHE A 286 -22.26 -13.12 -0.96
C PHE A 286 -23.30 -13.53 -2.02
N ASN A 287 -22.83 -13.65 -3.25
CA ASN A 287 -23.65 -14.16 -4.38
C ASN A 287 -23.46 -15.69 -4.62
N ASP A 288 -22.70 -16.38 -3.77
CA ASP A 288 -22.48 -17.82 -3.73
C ASP A 288 -22.35 -18.29 -2.27
N ASP A 289 -22.34 -19.59 -2.05
CA ASP A 289 -22.17 -20.21 -0.74
C ASP A 289 -20.67 -20.22 -0.34
N ILE A 290 -20.25 -19.23 0.42
CA ILE A 290 -18.86 -19.00 0.81
C ILE A 290 -18.56 -19.68 2.15
N LYS A 291 -17.44 -20.45 2.23
CA LYS A 291 -17.00 -21.11 3.46
C LYS A 291 -15.90 -20.34 4.21
N ALA A 292 -15.07 -19.65 3.50
CA ALA A 292 -13.93 -18.92 4.07
C ALA A 292 -13.51 -17.78 3.13
N LEU A 293 -12.74 -16.84 3.66
CA LEU A 293 -12.06 -15.84 2.87
C LEU A 293 -10.54 -15.93 3.09
N GLN A 294 -9.78 -15.73 2.05
CA GLN A 294 -8.37 -15.43 2.15
C GLN A 294 -8.21 -13.93 2.34
N ILE A 295 -7.50 -13.54 3.41
CA ILE A 295 -7.23 -12.14 3.72
C ILE A 295 -5.73 -11.97 3.93
N GLY A 296 -5.17 -10.85 3.48
CA GLY A 296 -3.74 -10.56 3.60
C GLY A 296 -2.87 -11.26 2.55
N GLY A 297 -3.45 -11.60 1.41
CA GLY A 297 -2.74 -12.21 0.29
C GLY A 297 -2.46 -13.71 0.48
N PRO A 298 -1.68 -14.32 -0.44
CA PRO A 298 -1.40 -15.77 -0.43
C PRO A 298 -0.67 -16.28 0.82
N LEU A 299 0.06 -15.41 1.49
CA LEU A 299 0.79 -15.70 2.73
C LEU A 299 0.04 -15.25 3.99
N GLY A 300 -1.16 -14.69 3.84
CA GLY A 300 -2.07 -14.32 4.92
C GLY A 300 -2.82 -15.52 5.48
N GLY A 301 -4.06 -15.31 5.91
CA GLY A 301 -4.90 -16.34 6.51
C GLY A 301 -6.06 -16.77 5.61
N ILE A 302 -6.43 -18.05 5.70
CA ILE A 302 -7.74 -18.54 5.25
C ILE A 302 -8.63 -18.56 6.49
N VAL A 303 -9.59 -17.65 6.54
CA VAL A 303 -10.44 -17.43 7.72
C VAL A 303 -11.85 -17.91 7.43
N PRO A 304 -12.39 -18.90 8.17
CA PRO A 304 -13.79 -19.29 8.06
C PRO A 304 -14.73 -18.11 8.28
N VAL A 305 -15.82 -18.06 7.53
CA VAL A 305 -16.77 -16.92 7.58
C VAL A 305 -17.29 -16.68 8.99
N ASP A 306 -17.61 -17.73 9.75
CA ASP A 306 -18.13 -17.62 11.10
C ASP A 306 -17.13 -16.99 12.08
N ILE A 307 -15.85 -17.32 11.95
CA ILE A 307 -14.77 -16.70 12.72
C ILE A 307 -14.57 -15.27 12.27
N LEU A 308 -14.52 -15.04 10.94
CA LEU A 308 -14.28 -13.74 10.37
C LEU A 308 -15.32 -12.70 10.83
N LYS A 309 -16.58 -13.08 10.90
CA LYS A 309 -17.67 -12.21 11.40
C LYS A 309 -17.54 -11.79 12.87
N THR A 310 -16.65 -12.43 13.63
CA THR A 310 -16.35 -12.03 15.02
C THR A 310 -15.22 -11.03 15.16
N LEU A 311 -14.47 -10.80 14.07
CA LEU A 311 -13.33 -9.91 14.06
C LEU A 311 -13.72 -8.46 13.66
N THR A 312 -12.85 -7.54 14.02
CA THR A 312 -12.84 -6.17 13.52
C THR A 312 -11.71 -5.97 12.55
N LEU A 313 -11.84 -4.99 11.63
CA LEU A 313 -10.82 -4.66 10.63
C LEU A 313 -9.68 -3.90 11.32
N ASP A 314 -8.84 -4.58 12.05
CA ASP A 314 -7.66 -4.00 12.69
C ASP A 314 -6.52 -5.03 12.83
N PHE A 315 -5.32 -4.53 13.06
CA PHE A 315 -4.13 -5.38 13.13
C PHE A 315 -4.13 -6.28 14.35
N GLU A 316 -4.69 -5.81 15.46
CA GLU A 316 -4.71 -6.52 16.74
C GLU A 316 -5.70 -7.70 16.69
N ALA A 317 -6.94 -7.46 16.26
CA ALA A 317 -7.96 -8.51 16.19
C ALA A 317 -7.54 -9.66 15.27
N PHE A 318 -6.94 -9.32 14.11
CA PHE A 318 -6.42 -10.35 13.20
C PHE A 318 -5.24 -11.11 13.81
N SER A 319 -4.28 -10.42 14.43
CA SER A 319 -3.11 -11.05 15.07
C SER A 319 -3.50 -11.95 16.24
N GLU A 320 -4.43 -11.52 17.09
CA GLU A 320 -4.96 -12.31 18.21
C GLU A 320 -5.76 -13.52 17.72
N GLY A 321 -6.44 -13.40 16.59
CA GLY A 321 -7.09 -14.51 15.90
C GLY A 321 -6.13 -15.49 15.22
N GLY A 322 -4.82 -15.21 15.20
CA GLY A 322 -3.80 -16.01 14.52
C GLY A 322 -3.74 -15.77 13.01
N PHE A 323 -4.25 -14.64 12.53
CA PHE A 323 -4.29 -14.25 11.13
C PHE A 323 -3.49 -12.96 10.87
N LEU A 324 -3.33 -12.60 9.60
CA LEU A 324 -2.75 -11.33 9.19
C LEU A 324 -3.76 -10.54 8.39
N LEU A 325 -3.92 -9.26 8.71
CA LEU A 325 -4.74 -8.35 7.92
C LEU A 325 -4.13 -8.10 6.54
N GLY A 326 -2.80 -8.05 6.47
CA GLY A 326 -2.06 -7.84 5.23
C GLY A 326 -2.47 -6.55 4.52
N HIS A 327 -2.65 -6.65 3.22
CA HIS A 327 -3.09 -5.53 2.36
C HIS A 327 -4.62 -5.33 2.37
N ALA A 328 -5.36 -6.15 3.15
CA ALA A 328 -6.81 -6.13 3.26
C ALA A 328 -7.57 -6.38 1.95
N SER A 329 -7.07 -7.29 1.12
CA SER A 329 -7.85 -7.91 0.04
C SER A 329 -8.70 -9.05 0.61
N PHE A 330 -9.96 -9.11 0.19
CA PHE A 330 -10.95 -10.12 0.60
C PHE A 330 -11.26 -11.02 -0.59
N VAL A 331 -10.65 -12.21 -0.60
CA VAL A 331 -10.83 -13.20 -1.66
C VAL A 331 -11.68 -14.35 -1.13
N CYS A 332 -12.86 -14.53 -1.69
CA CYS A 332 -13.84 -15.53 -1.26
C CYS A 332 -13.48 -16.93 -1.73
N ILE A 333 -13.73 -17.92 -0.88
CA ILE A 333 -13.55 -19.34 -1.17
C ILE A 333 -14.91 -20.03 -1.09
N PRO A 334 -15.55 -20.38 -2.24
CA PRO A 334 -16.83 -21.07 -2.29
C PRO A 334 -16.78 -22.45 -1.60
N LYS A 335 -17.90 -22.90 -1.03
CA LYS A 335 -18.02 -24.24 -0.45
C LYS A 335 -17.77 -25.34 -1.48
N SER A 336 -18.13 -25.10 -2.73
CA SER A 336 -17.88 -26.03 -3.84
C SER A 336 -16.40 -26.26 -4.11
N PHE A 337 -15.51 -25.34 -3.73
CA PHE A 337 -14.07 -25.46 -3.96
C PHE A 337 -13.40 -26.31 -2.86
N SER A 338 -12.54 -27.25 -3.24
CA SER A 338 -11.80 -28.07 -2.28
C SER A 338 -10.79 -27.26 -1.50
N ALA A 339 -10.80 -27.34 -0.16
CA ALA A 339 -9.80 -26.69 0.68
C ALA A 339 -8.39 -27.25 0.43
N VAL A 340 -8.29 -28.56 0.12
CA VAL A 340 -7.01 -29.22 -0.22
C VAL A 340 -6.45 -28.69 -1.54
N GLU A 341 -7.30 -28.57 -2.58
CA GLU A 341 -6.86 -28.00 -3.87
C GLU A 341 -6.50 -26.51 -3.73
N TYR A 342 -7.19 -25.76 -2.86
CA TYR A 342 -6.83 -24.37 -2.58
C TYR A 342 -5.46 -24.27 -1.87
N ALA A 343 -5.22 -25.10 -0.85
CA ALA A 343 -3.91 -25.17 -0.20
C ALA A 343 -2.78 -25.55 -1.16
N LYS A 344 -3.04 -26.55 -2.04
CA LYS A 344 -2.10 -26.93 -3.09
C LYS A 344 -1.82 -25.78 -4.06
N HIS A 345 -2.84 -24.98 -4.43
CA HIS A 345 -2.67 -23.78 -5.24
C HIS A 345 -1.76 -22.76 -4.56
N LEU A 346 -1.95 -22.50 -3.26
CA LEU A 346 -1.09 -21.58 -2.49
C LEU A 346 0.37 -22.07 -2.42
N PHE A 347 0.59 -23.37 -2.22
CA PHE A 347 1.93 -23.92 -2.27
C PHE A 347 2.55 -23.85 -3.67
N ALA A 348 1.75 -24.03 -4.73
CA ALA A 348 2.21 -23.89 -6.09
C ALA A 348 2.60 -22.43 -6.41
N PHE A 349 1.78 -21.47 -5.99
CA PHE A 349 2.08 -20.04 -6.07
C PHE A 349 3.39 -19.72 -5.33
N THR A 350 3.50 -20.13 -4.07
CA THR A 350 4.70 -19.89 -3.25
C THR A 350 5.95 -20.52 -3.86
N ALA A 351 5.84 -21.73 -4.43
CA ALA A 351 6.97 -22.39 -5.10
C ALA A 351 7.40 -21.66 -6.37
N HIS A 352 6.46 -21.05 -7.10
CA HIS A 352 6.74 -20.27 -8.32
C HIS A 352 7.39 -18.93 -7.98
N GLU A 353 6.87 -18.22 -7.00
CA GLU A 353 7.29 -16.88 -6.61
C GLU A 353 8.48 -16.85 -5.62
N SER A 354 8.90 -17.99 -5.12
CA SER A 354 10.04 -18.08 -4.19
C SER A 354 11.32 -17.56 -4.83
N CYS A 355 12.00 -16.59 -4.17
CA CYS A 355 13.35 -16.18 -4.60
C CYS A 355 14.41 -17.29 -4.42
N GLY A 356 14.09 -18.37 -3.71
CA GLY A 356 14.96 -19.54 -3.51
C GLY A 356 16.01 -19.39 -2.40
N LYS A 357 16.07 -18.28 -1.67
CA LYS A 357 17.09 -18.03 -0.65
C LYS A 357 16.84 -18.83 0.63
N CYS A 358 15.65 -18.72 1.20
CA CYS A 358 15.33 -19.36 2.48
C CYS A 358 15.00 -20.85 2.29
N PHE A 359 15.74 -21.71 2.99
CA PHE A 359 15.60 -23.17 2.89
C PHE A 359 14.15 -23.66 3.13
N PRO A 360 13.43 -23.23 4.19
CA PRO A 360 12.05 -23.65 4.41
C PRO A 360 11.10 -23.27 3.27
N CYS A 361 11.22 -22.07 2.72
CA CYS A 361 10.40 -21.60 1.60
C CYS A 361 10.74 -22.39 0.32
N ARG A 362 12.03 -22.46 -0.06
CA ARG A 362 12.47 -23.11 -1.30
C ARG A 362 12.09 -24.58 -1.40
N LEU A 363 12.25 -25.34 -0.33
CA LEU A 363 11.95 -26.77 -0.30
C LEU A 363 10.56 -27.08 0.24
N GLY A 364 10.10 -26.33 1.25
CA GLY A 364 8.81 -26.54 1.89
C GLY A 364 7.63 -26.29 0.95
N SER A 365 7.69 -25.23 0.14
CA SER A 365 6.64 -24.94 -0.84
C SER A 365 6.49 -26.03 -1.90
N VAL A 366 7.61 -26.57 -2.40
CA VAL A 366 7.60 -27.66 -3.38
C VAL A 366 7.07 -28.96 -2.77
N ARG A 367 7.40 -29.26 -1.50
CA ARG A 367 6.91 -30.46 -0.82
C ARG A 367 5.46 -30.35 -0.34
N GLY A 368 4.99 -29.14 -0.06
CA GLY A 368 3.60 -28.89 0.36
C GLY A 368 2.61 -29.05 -0.78
N LYS A 369 3.06 -28.80 -2.00
CA LYS A 369 2.28 -29.01 -3.24
C LYS A 369 2.05 -30.51 -3.50
#